data_647a4a81a30f9c1c53b64059be0c16d7
#
_entry.id   647a4a81a30f9c1c53b64059be0c16d7
#
_cell.length_a   1.000
_cell.length_b   1.000
_cell.length_c   1.000
_cell.angle_alpha   90.00
_cell.angle_beta   90.00
_cell.angle_gamma   90.00
#
_symmetry.space_group_name_H-M   'P 1'
#
loop_
_entity.id
_entity.type
_entity.pdbx_description
1 polymer ?
#
loop_
_entity_poly.entity_id
_entity_poly.type
_entity_poly.pdbx_seq_one_letter_code
_entity_poly.pdbx_strand_id
1 'polypeptide(L)'
;YTVELCKKNIPVYVGAAKPLVKKTEHADWFHGPDGMGGMNYPDPKNTESSDDLIEVLKNLIDENPNEITLVTLGPLTNIANFITKYPDSFLMLKNIVIMGGASNTVGNVTPAAEYNIWCDPEAADAVFQSQHPDITMVGWELCRGEANLTEEEMEYVYNFKTEKGDFAIDCNKHALDSSQNWLGDPGLGLPDPVAMAVALVEDVVKRVSKHNVKIVLDGPSRGMTIVDQLHVGENEPNIDEWWSSTERNIKVCWEIDLSLIHI
;
A
#
# COMPACT_ATOMS: atom_id res chain seq x y z
N TYR A 1 13.69 -7.99 11.80
CA TYR A 1 13.98 -7.12 12.95
C TYR A 1 12.68 -6.69 13.67
N THR A 2 11.73 -6.07 13.00
CA THR A 2 10.48 -5.55 13.60
C THR A 2 9.69 -6.62 14.36
N VAL A 3 9.59 -7.84 13.82
CA VAL A 3 8.91 -8.97 14.48
C VAL A 3 9.60 -9.32 15.81
N GLU A 4 10.94 -9.34 15.83
CA GLU A 4 11.73 -9.59 17.05
C GLU A 4 11.58 -8.44 18.06
N LEU A 5 11.65 -7.18 17.62
CA LEU A 5 11.43 -6.00 18.44
C LEU A 5 10.05 -6.06 19.12
N CYS A 6 9.04 -6.53 18.38
CA CYS A 6 7.70 -6.73 18.90
C CYS A 6 7.55 -7.98 19.79
N LYS A 7 8.59 -8.81 19.94
CA LYS A 7 8.56 -10.09 20.67
C LYS A 7 7.42 -11.00 20.20
N LYS A 8 7.21 -11.04 18.88
CA LYS A 8 6.18 -11.85 18.22
C LYS A 8 6.84 -13.01 17.47
N ASN A 9 6.09 -14.08 17.29
CA ASN A 9 6.48 -15.20 16.43
C ASN A 9 5.55 -15.21 15.20
N ILE A 10 5.85 -14.32 14.25
CA ILE A 10 5.11 -14.18 12.99
C ILE A 10 6.05 -14.66 11.89
N PRO A 11 5.62 -15.62 11.05
CA PRO A 11 6.44 -16.09 9.94
C PRO A 11 6.64 -14.96 8.90
N VAL A 12 7.84 -14.90 8.35
CA VAL A 12 8.23 -13.98 7.29
C VAL A 12 8.69 -14.79 6.08
N TYR A 13 8.17 -14.48 4.90
CA TYR A 13 8.46 -15.18 3.66
C TYR A 13 9.08 -14.23 2.64
N VAL A 14 10.00 -14.74 1.83
CA VAL A 14 10.64 -13.96 0.76
C VAL A 14 9.68 -13.83 -0.42
N GLY A 15 9.46 -12.61 -0.87
CA GLY A 15 8.65 -12.28 -2.04
C GLY A 15 9.45 -12.23 -3.34
N ALA A 16 8.80 -11.80 -4.42
CA ALA A 16 9.41 -11.61 -5.73
C ALA A 16 10.55 -10.57 -5.66
N ALA A 17 11.68 -10.90 -6.25
CA ALA A 17 12.87 -10.04 -6.26
C ALA A 17 12.81 -8.90 -7.28
N LYS A 18 11.83 -8.92 -8.19
CA LYS A 18 11.70 -7.93 -9.27
C LYS A 18 10.24 -7.81 -9.73
N PRO A 19 9.86 -6.64 -10.29
CA PRO A 19 8.57 -6.43 -10.93
C PRO A 19 8.35 -7.36 -12.14
N LEU A 20 7.11 -7.46 -12.60
CA LEU A 20 6.74 -8.30 -13.74
C LEU A 20 7.45 -7.88 -15.05
N VAL A 21 7.52 -6.59 -15.31
CA VAL A 21 8.06 -6.06 -16.59
C VAL A 21 9.17 -5.03 -16.37
N LYS A 22 8.99 -4.12 -15.44
CA LYS A 22 9.92 -3.01 -15.20
C LYS A 22 11.23 -3.49 -14.57
N LYS A 23 12.29 -2.70 -14.65
CA LYS A 23 13.49 -2.91 -13.83
C LYS A 23 13.18 -2.57 -12.37
N THR A 24 13.77 -3.33 -11.46
CA THR A 24 13.71 -3.02 -10.03
C THR A 24 14.35 -1.66 -9.77
N GLU A 25 13.64 -0.81 -9.05
CA GLU A 25 14.13 0.45 -8.54
C GLU A 25 13.91 0.49 -7.03
N HIS A 26 14.88 1.01 -6.31
CA HIS A 26 14.87 1.08 -4.85
C HIS A 26 14.58 2.50 -4.39
N ALA A 27 13.96 2.63 -3.23
CA ALA A 27 13.64 3.92 -2.62
C ALA A 27 14.69 4.36 -1.61
N ASP A 28 15.97 4.08 -1.86
CA ASP A 28 17.09 4.46 -0.98
C ASP A 28 17.11 5.97 -0.75
N TRP A 29 16.71 6.74 -1.76
CA TRP A 29 16.58 8.20 -1.68
C TRP A 29 15.52 8.66 -0.67
N PHE A 30 14.54 7.79 -0.33
CA PHE A 30 13.46 8.10 0.61
C PHE A 30 13.63 7.39 1.95
N HIS A 31 13.97 6.10 1.96
CA HIS A 31 14.05 5.29 3.18
C HIS A 31 15.50 5.15 3.73
N GLY A 32 16.50 5.73 3.05
CA GLY A 32 17.91 5.56 3.39
C GLY A 32 18.52 4.28 2.81
N PRO A 33 19.85 4.16 2.84
CA PRO A 33 20.59 3.10 2.17
C PRO A 33 20.35 1.71 2.75
N ASP A 34 19.90 1.61 3.99
CA ASP A 34 19.53 0.36 4.67
C ASP A 34 18.01 0.10 4.66
N GLY A 35 17.22 1.01 4.05
CA GLY A 35 15.77 0.96 4.05
C GLY A 35 15.12 1.24 5.42
N MET A 36 15.90 1.65 6.40
CA MET A 36 15.48 1.83 7.80
C MET A 36 16.06 3.13 8.41
N GLY A 37 16.06 4.22 7.63
CA GLY A 37 16.50 5.54 8.06
C GLY A 37 18.01 5.70 8.20
N GLY A 38 18.84 4.75 7.75
CA GLY A 38 20.29 4.76 7.94
C GLY A 38 20.73 4.43 9.37
N MET A 39 19.86 3.84 10.16
CA MET A 39 20.09 3.58 11.60
C MET A 39 20.99 2.37 11.86
N ASN A 40 21.25 1.55 10.85
CA ASN A 40 22.09 0.35 10.95
C ASN A 40 21.67 -0.58 12.10
N TYR A 41 20.38 -0.89 12.19
CA TYR A 41 19.88 -1.86 13.18
C TYR A 41 20.56 -3.22 13.03
N PRO A 42 20.70 -3.98 14.12
CA PRO A 42 21.34 -5.29 14.08
C PRO A 42 20.55 -6.26 13.19
N ASP A 43 21.27 -7.18 12.57
CA ASP A 43 20.66 -8.27 11.82
C ASP A 43 19.70 -9.07 12.72
N PRO A 44 18.53 -9.49 12.19
CA PRO A 44 17.61 -10.32 12.92
C PRO A 44 18.22 -11.68 13.25
N LYS A 45 17.87 -12.23 14.40
CA LYS A 45 18.30 -13.58 14.83
C LYS A 45 17.49 -14.67 14.14
N ASN A 46 16.20 -14.38 13.89
CA ASN A 46 15.32 -15.26 13.14
C ASN A 46 15.48 -14.95 11.66
N THR A 47 15.62 -15.99 10.85
CA THR A 47 15.65 -15.88 9.40
C THR A 47 14.25 -16.03 8.83
N GLU A 48 14.06 -15.53 7.62
CA GLU A 48 12.87 -15.79 6.83
C GLU A 48 12.68 -17.28 6.57
N SER A 49 11.44 -17.72 6.37
CA SER A 49 11.14 -19.07 5.93
C SER A 49 11.61 -19.31 4.50
N SER A 50 12.13 -20.49 4.22
CA SER A 50 12.47 -20.97 2.87
C SER A 50 11.26 -21.44 2.05
N ASP A 51 10.06 -21.48 2.65
CA ASP A 51 8.86 -21.93 1.99
C ASP A 51 8.43 -20.95 0.89
N ASP A 52 7.83 -21.48 -0.17
CA ASP A 52 7.32 -20.68 -1.27
C ASP A 52 6.12 -19.83 -0.77
N LEU A 53 6.29 -18.50 -0.81
CA LEU A 53 5.26 -17.56 -0.39
C LEU A 53 3.89 -17.83 -1.06
N ILE A 54 3.90 -18.15 -2.36
CA ILE A 54 2.67 -18.33 -3.13
C ILE A 54 1.93 -19.60 -2.68
N GLU A 55 2.67 -20.67 -2.39
CA GLU A 55 2.08 -21.91 -1.87
C GLU A 55 1.56 -21.73 -0.43
N VAL A 56 2.31 -21.02 0.41
CA VAL A 56 1.91 -20.72 1.78
C VAL A 56 0.62 -19.90 1.79
N LEU A 57 0.57 -18.85 0.96
CA LEU A 57 -0.62 -17.98 0.85
C LEU A 57 -1.84 -18.77 0.37
N LYS A 58 -1.66 -19.63 -0.66
CA LYS A 58 -2.72 -20.53 -1.12
C LYS A 58 -3.26 -21.40 0.01
N ASN A 59 -2.38 -22.13 0.69
CA ASN A 59 -2.82 -23.04 1.74
C ASN A 59 -3.52 -22.31 2.88
N LEU A 60 -3.01 -21.16 3.30
CA LEU A 60 -3.60 -20.35 4.34
C LEU A 60 -5.02 -19.89 3.97
N ILE A 61 -5.24 -19.45 2.72
CA ILE A 61 -6.55 -19.00 2.24
C ILE A 61 -7.52 -20.18 2.09
N ASP A 62 -7.07 -21.28 1.51
CA ASP A 62 -7.92 -22.47 1.29
C ASP A 62 -8.38 -23.11 2.63
N GLU A 63 -7.54 -23.04 3.66
CA GLU A 63 -7.88 -23.50 5.01
C GLU A 63 -8.82 -22.54 5.76
N ASN A 64 -8.85 -21.25 5.36
CA ASN A 64 -9.64 -20.19 6.02
C ASN A 64 -10.41 -19.34 4.99
N PRO A 65 -11.32 -19.95 4.20
CA PRO A 65 -11.99 -19.23 3.12
C PRO A 65 -12.90 -18.12 3.66
N ASN A 66 -12.80 -16.93 3.06
CA ASN A 66 -13.51 -15.71 3.43
C ASN A 66 -13.24 -15.18 4.86
N GLU A 67 -12.12 -15.59 5.47
CA GLU A 67 -11.74 -15.10 6.81
C GLU A 67 -10.54 -14.17 6.77
N ILE A 68 -9.68 -14.30 5.75
CA ILE A 68 -8.41 -13.59 5.66
C ILE A 68 -8.58 -12.22 5.01
N THR A 69 -8.17 -11.18 5.73
CA THR A 69 -7.93 -9.84 5.19
C THR A 69 -6.49 -9.74 4.70
N LEU A 70 -6.31 -9.43 3.43
CA LEU A 70 -5.00 -9.15 2.86
C LEU A 70 -4.73 -7.64 2.88
N VAL A 71 -3.61 -7.23 3.48
CA VAL A 71 -3.16 -5.82 3.44
C VAL A 71 -1.86 -5.76 2.66
N THR A 72 -1.82 -4.93 1.61
CA THR A 72 -0.62 -4.72 0.79
C THR A 72 -0.06 -3.33 1.06
N LEU A 73 1.20 -3.26 1.45
CA LEU A 73 1.90 -2.04 1.85
C LEU A 73 3.08 -1.71 0.92
N GLY A 74 3.16 -2.39 -0.21
CA GLY A 74 4.22 -2.23 -1.21
C GLY A 74 3.74 -2.64 -2.60
N PRO A 75 4.65 -2.76 -3.59
CA PRO A 75 4.32 -3.17 -4.96
C PRO A 75 3.57 -4.50 -5.01
N LEU A 76 2.61 -4.61 -5.92
CA LEU A 76 1.63 -5.71 -5.97
C LEU A 76 2.12 -6.98 -6.68
N THR A 77 3.42 -7.08 -6.97
CA THR A 77 4.03 -8.19 -7.73
C THR A 77 3.69 -9.56 -7.16
N ASN A 78 3.80 -9.74 -5.85
CA ASN A 78 3.49 -11.01 -5.19
C ASN A 78 2.04 -11.42 -5.40
N ILE A 79 1.12 -10.46 -5.34
CA ILE A 79 -0.32 -10.70 -5.45
C ILE A 79 -0.70 -11.01 -6.90
N ALA A 80 -0.11 -10.30 -7.86
CA ALA A 80 -0.30 -10.61 -9.27
C ALA A 80 0.20 -12.02 -9.64
N ASN A 81 1.36 -12.43 -9.10
CA ASN A 81 1.86 -13.80 -9.24
C ASN A 81 0.90 -14.82 -8.60
N PHE A 82 0.34 -14.50 -7.44
CA PHE A 82 -0.63 -15.35 -6.76
C PHE A 82 -1.92 -15.49 -7.57
N ILE A 83 -2.49 -14.39 -8.06
CA ILE A 83 -3.68 -14.40 -8.92
C ILE A 83 -3.44 -15.26 -10.18
N THR A 84 -2.28 -15.10 -10.81
CA THR A 84 -1.93 -15.86 -12.02
C THR A 84 -1.91 -17.36 -11.77
N LYS A 85 -1.43 -17.78 -10.61
CA LYS A 85 -1.26 -19.19 -10.25
C LYS A 85 -2.52 -19.79 -9.61
N TYR A 86 -3.21 -19.04 -8.76
CA TYR A 86 -4.33 -19.50 -7.93
C TYR A 86 -5.49 -18.49 -7.90
N PRO A 87 -6.13 -18.21 -9.05
CA PRO A 87 -7.20 -17.22 -9.15
C PRO A 87 -8.40 -17.55 -8.23
N ASP A 88 -8.76 -18.82 -8.11
CA ASP A 88 -9.88 -19.24 -7.29
C ASP A 88 -9.62 -19.02 -5.79
N SER A 89 -8.41 -19.34 -5.31
CA SER A 89 -8.02 -19.08 -3.92
C SER A 89 -7.96 -17.58 -3.64
N PHE A 90 -7.50 -16.76 -4.60
CA PHE A 90 -7.52 -15.31 -4.45
C PHE A 90 -8.93 -14.76 -4.21
N LEU A 91 -9.93 -15.26 -4.92
CA LEU A 91 -11.33 -14.86 -4.74
C LEU A 91 -11.95 -15.29 -3.39
N MET A 92 -11.28 -16.21 -2.68
CA MET A 92 -11.69 -16.61 -1.32
C MET A 92 -11.09 -15.71 -0.22
N LEU A 93 -10.33 -14.68 -0.52
CA LEU A 93 -9.99 -13.64 0.46
C LEU A 93 -11.27 -12.94 0.94
N LYS A 94 -11.31 -12.59 2.22
CA LYS A 94 -12.42 -11.82 2.79
C LYS A 94 -12.50 -10.43 2.18
N ASN A 95 -11.40 -9.72 2.20
CA ASN A 95 -11.22 -8.39 1.61
C ASN A 95 -9.72 -8.09 1.42
N ILE A 96 -9.45 -7.08 0.63
CA ILE A 96 -8.10 -6.63 0.32
C ILE A 96 -8.03 -5.13 0.56
N VAL A 97 -7.04 -4.68 1.34
CA VAL A 97 -6.75 -3.26 1.55
C VAL A 97 -5.38 -2.96 0.94
N ILE A 98 -5.34 -2.02 0.00
CA ILE A 98 -4.14 -1.67 -0.76
C ILE A 98 -3.71 -0.25 -0.39
N MET A 99 -2.53 -0.11 0.21
CA MET A 99 -1.84 1.19 0.22
C MET A 99 -1.21 1.39 -1.16
N GLY A 100 -1.70 2.36 -1.90
CA GLY A 100 -1.17 2.69 -3.22
C GLY A 100 -2.13 3.50 -4.08
N GLY A 101 -1.55 4.11 -5.10
CA GLY A 101 -2.28 4.97 -6.03
C GLY A 101 -2.52 6.39 -5.53
N ALA A 102 -3.07 7.20 -6.42
CA ALA A 102 -3.41 8.59 -6.17
C ALA A 102 -4.70 8.91 -6.92
N SER A 103 -5.81 9.14 -6.20
CA SER A 103 -7.14 9.26 -6.80
C SER A 103 -7.54 10.70 -7.12
N ASN A 104 -7.13 11.67 -6.32
CA ASN A 104 -7.43 13.09 -6.53
C ASN A 104 -6.25 14.01 -6.19
N THR A 105 -5.03 13.47 -6.23
CA THR A 105 -3.81 14.21 -5.95
C THR A 105 -2.74 13.92 -7.00
N VAL A 106 -1.58 14.53 -6.85
CA VAL A 106 -0.39 14.26 -7.66
C VAL A 106 0.31 12.99 -7.21
N GLY A 107 1.17 12.43 -8.06
CA GLY A 107 2.06 11.35 -7.66
C GLY A 107 3.18 11.81 -6.70
N ASN A 108 3.91 10.84 -6.17
CA ASN A 108 5.05 11.09 -5.28
C ASN A 108 6.40 10.62 -5.86
N VAL A 109 6.38 9.82 -6.94
CA VAL A 109 7.59 9.36 -7.64
C VAL A 109 7.66 9.91 -9.07
N THR A 110 6.52 10.10 -9.70
CA THR A 110 6.36 10.90 -10.93
C THR A 110 5.23 11.90 -10.70
N PRO A 111 5.06 12.91 -11.56
CA PRO A 111 3.93 13.83 -11.41
C PRO A 111 2.55 13.15 -11.38
N ALA A 112 2.44 11.93 -11.90
CA ALA A 112 1.17 11.23 -12.05
C ALA A 112 1.03 9.95 -11.22
N ALA A 113 2.14 9.35 -10.79
CA ALA A 113 2.14 8.02 -10.19
C ALA A 113 2.60 8.00 -8.73
N GLU A 114 1.89 7.24 -7.92
CA GLU A 114 2.32 6.85 -6.59
C GLU A 114 3.32 5.67 -6.67
N TYR A 115 4.27 5.61 -5.74
CA TYR A 115 5.43 4.73 -5.78
C TYR A 115 5.09 3.24 -5.86
N ASN A 116 4.18 2.73 -5.05
CA ASN A 116 3.83 1.30 -5.02
C ASN A 116 3.25 0.84 -6.35
N ILE A 117 2.37 1.66 -6.95
CA ILE A 117 1.79 1.38 -8.27
C ILE A 117 2.85 1.57 -9.37
N TRP A 118 3.68 2.62 -9.27
CA TRP A 118 4.71 2.89 -10.26
C TRP A 118 5.80 1.82 -10.33
N CYS A 119 6.12 1.16 -9.21
CA CYS A 119 7.12 0.09 -9.17
C CYS A 119 6.72 -1.12 -10.03
N ASP A 120 5.44 -1.48 -10.06
CA ASP A 120 4.92 -2.58 -10.89
C ASP A 120 3.49 -2.29 -11.37
N PRO A 121 3.33 -1.39 -12.37
CA PRO A 121 2.01 -1.04 -12.88
C PRO A 121 1.25 -2.24 -13.46
N GLU A 122 1.94 -3.19 -14.08
CA GLU A 122 1.33 -4.40 -14.62
C GLU A 122 0.76 -5.29 -13.52
N ALA A 123 1.47 -5.43 -12.42
CA ALA A 123 0.95 -6.16 -11.26
C ALA A 123 -0.25 -5.43 -10.63
N ALA A 124 -0.18 -4.11 -10.53
CA ALA A 124 -1.28 -3.31 -10.02
C ALA A 124 -2.53 -3.45 -10.92
N ASP A 125 -2.37 -3.37 -12.22
CA ASP A 125 -3.48 -3.57 -13.17
C ASP A 125 -4.08 -4.97 -13.02
N ALA A 126 -3.27 -6.03 -12.98
CA ALA A 126 -3.74 -7.39 -12.78
C ALA A 126 -4.55 -7.55 -11.48
N VAL A 127 -4.14 -6.93 -10.39
CA VAL A 127 -4.86 -6.97 -9.12
C VAL A 127 -6.17 -6.18 -9.21
N PHE A 128 -6.15 -4.98 -9.77
CA PHE A 128 -7.32 -4.11 -9.87
C PHE A 128 -8.37 -4.69 -10.83
N GLN A 129 -7.96 -5.43 -11.87
CA GLN A 129 -8.84 -6.11 -12.81
C GLN A 129 -9.21 -7.56 -12.38
N SER A 130 -8.79 -8.01 -11.21
CA SER A 130 -8.96 -9.40 -10.74
C SER A 130 -10.38 -9.83 -10.45
N GLN A 131 -11.36 -8.90 -10.50
CA GLN A 131 -12.77 -9.14 -10.19
C GLN A 131 -13.04 -9.58 -8.72
N HIS A 132 -12.08 -9.41 -7.82
CA HIS A 132 -12.37 -9.62 -6.39
C HIS A 132 -13.42 -8.61 -5.92
N PRO A 133 -14.49 -9.05 -5.20
CA PRO A 133 -15.64 -8.20 -4.89
C PRO A 133 -15.32 -7.08 -3.89
N ASP A 134 -14.27 -7.24 -3.10
CA ASP A 134 -13.93 -6.33 -2.01
C ASP A 134 -12.45 -5.96 -1.98
N ILE A 135 -12.08 -5.01 -2.85
CA ILE A 135 -10.76 -4.36 -2.86
C ILE A 135 -10.97 -2.90 -2.45
N THR A 136 -10.24 -2.46 -1.43
CA THR A 136 -10.23 -1.07 -0.97
C THR A 136 -8.86 -0.45 -1.24
N MET A 137 -8.84 0.63 -2.01
CA MET A 137 -7.65 1.46 -2.25
C MET A 137 -7.58 2.58 -1.21
N VAL A 138 -6.45 2.67 -0.53
CA VAL A 138 -6.05 3.76 0.37
C VAL A 138 -4.98 4.56 -0.36
N GLY A 139 -5.38 5.66 -0.98
CA GLY A 139 -4.54 6.46 -1.84
C GLY A 139 -3.57 7.36 -1.08
N TRP A 140 -2.55 7.83 -1.80
CA TRP A 140 -1.50 8.72 -1.30
C TRP A 140 -2.05 10.00 -0.66
N GLU A 141 -3.17 10.52 -1.14
CA GLU A 141 -3.84 11.70 -0.60
C GLU A 141 -4.24 11.59 0.87
N LEU A 142 -4.54 10.39 1.35
CA LEU A 142 -4.92 10.15 2.75
C LEU A 142 -3.72 10.11 3.70
N CYS A 143 -2.52 10.17 3.17
CA CYS A 143 -1.27 9.96 3.92
C CYS A 143 -0.41 11.22 3.93
N ARG A 144 -1.00 12.41 3.64
CA ARG A 144 -0.31 13.69 3.48
C ARG A 144 -1.00 14.80 4.26
N GLY A 145 -0.25 15.91 4.41
CA GLY A 145 -0.79 17.13 4.99
C GLY A 145 -1.26 16.94 6.43
N GLU A 146 -2.56 17.05 6.67
CA GLU A 146 -3.14 16.91 8.00
C GLU A 146 -3.00 15.49 8.59
N ALA A 147 -2.72 14.48 7.75
CA ALA A 147 -2.48 13.12 8.20
C ALA A 147 -1.03 12.86 8.64
N ASN A 148 -0.11 13.80 8.42
CA ASN A 148 1.27 13.66 8.88
C ASN A 148 1.37 13.86 10.38
N LEU A 149 2.19 13.05 11.05
CA LEU A 149 2.59 13.33 12.44
C LEU A 149 3.39 14.63 12.50
N THR A 150 2.98 15.50 13.38
CA THR A 150 3.68 16.74 13.70
C THR A 150 4.94 16.48 14.52
N GLU A 151 5.82 17.47 14.65
CA GLU A 151 6.99 17.38 15.53
C GLU A 151 6.58 17.12 16.99
N GLU A 152 5.49 17.74 17.45
CA GLU A 152 4.95 17.56 18.80
C GLU A 152 4.48 16.12 19.04
N GLU A 153 3.77 15.52 18.08
CA GLU A 153 3.32 14.13 18.16
C GLU A 153 4.49 13.14 18.10
N MET A 154 5.50 13.39 17.27
CA MET A 154 6.72 12.58 17.25
C MET A 154 7.45 12.66 18.60
N GLU A 155 7.57 13.85 19.19
CA GLU A 155 8.16 14.02 20.52
C GLU A 155 7.34 13.30 21.59
N TYR A 156 6.02 13.32 21.49
CA TYR A 156 5.14 12.56 22.37
C TYR A 156 5.44 11.04 22.30
N VAL A 157 5.64 10.48 21.12
CA VAL A 157 6.02 9.06 20.94
C VAL A 157 7.38 8.77 21.58
N TYR A 158 8.38 9.63 21.40
CA TYR A 158 9.68 9.48 22.08
C TYR A 158 9.57 9.52 23.61
N ASN A 159 8.62 10.30 24.14
CA ASN A 159 8.40 10.40 25.57
C ASN A 159 7.85 9.12 26.22
N PHE A 160 7.37 8.14 25.44
CA PHE A 160 7.06 6.80 25.93
C PHE A 160 8.31 6.04 26.39
N LYS A 161 9.50 6.43 25.95
CA LYS A 161 10.79 5.82 26.29
C LYS A 161 10.77 4.31 26.11
N THR A 162 10.27 3.87 24.99
CA THR A 162 10.19 2.46 24.61
C THR A 162 10.98 2.21 23.34
N GLU A 163 11.66 1.06 23.25
CA GLU A 163 12.38 0.66 22.06
C GLU A 163 11.51 0.68 20.78
N LYS A 164 10.21 0.42 20.92
CA LYS A 164 9.27 0.46 19.78
C LYS A 164 8.93 1.88 19.35
N GLY A 165 8.74 2.79 20.31
CA GLY A 165 8.48 4.19 20.02
C GLY A 165 9.69 4.84 19.35
N ASP A 166 10.87 4.62 19.89
CA ASP A 166 12.12 5.11 19.31
C ASP A 166 12.31 4.55 17.90
N PHE A 167 12.12 3.24 17.71
CA PHE A 167 12.22 2.60 16.39
C PHE A 167 11.22 3.18 15.38
N ALA A 168 9.96 3.39 15.79
CA ALA A 168 8.90 3.87 14.88
C ALA A 168 9.23 5.25 14.29
N ILE A 169 9.91 6.10 15.05
CA ILE A 169 10.33 7.43 14.57
C ILE A 169 11.70 7.34 13.88
N ASP A 170 12.69 6.69 14.50
CA ASP A 170 14.07 6.69 14.04
C ASP A 170 14.26 6.02 12.67
N CYS A 171 13.55 4.92 12.40
CA CYS A 171 13.62 4.25 11.09
C CYS A 171 13.06 5.12 9.96
N ASN A 172 12.29 6.14 10.26
CA ASN A 172 11.70 7.08 9.32
C ASN A 172 12.43 8.43 9.22
N LYS A 173 13.57 8.63 9.90
CA LYS A 173 14.31 9.91 9.86
C LYS A 173 14.66 10.36 8.44
N HIS A 174 15.12 9.43 7.63
CA HIS A 174 15.47 9.76 6.23
C HIS A 174 14.23 10.10 5.41
N ALA A 175 13.11 9.41 5.64
CA ALA A 175 11.84 9.70 4.99
C ALA A 175 11.30 11.07 5.40
N LEU A 176 11.43 11.46 6.68
CA LEU A 176 11.06 12.77 7.18
C LEU A 176 11.84 13.89 6.48
N ASP A 177 13.18 13.76 6.41
CA ASP A 177 14.03 14.71 5.71
C ASP A 177 13.67 14.81 4.22
N SER A 178 13.38 13.68 3.58
CA SER A 178 13.00 13.62 2.17
C SER A 178 11.63 14.24 1.92
N SER A 179 10.65 13.99 2.79
CA SER A 179 9.32 14.60 2.70
C SER A 179 9.37 16.11 2.80
N GLN A 180 10.14 16.65 3.74
CA GLN A 180 10.30 18.08 3.91
C GLN A 180 11.02 18.73 2.73
N ASN A 181 12.12 18.13 2.28
CA ASN A 181 12.99 18.75 1.28
C ASN A 181 12.53 18.55 -0.16
N TRP A 182 11.85 17.46 -0.48
CA TRP A 182 11.49 17.08 -1.86
C TRP A 182 9.99 17.21 -2.13
N LEU A 183 9.15 16.81 -1.18
CA LEU A 183 7.71 16.84 -1.36
C LEU A 183 7.07 18.11 -0.80
N GLY A 184 7.81 18.87 0.04
CA GLY A 184 7.31 20.07 0.68
C GLY A 184 6.21 19.79 1.71
N ASP A 185 6.11 18.54 2.19
CA ASP A 185 5.15 18.12 3.21
C ASP A 185 5.82 18.14 4.59
N PRO A 186 5.37 18.99 5.51
CA PRO A 186 5.89 18.98 6.88
C PRO A 186 5.38 17.75 7.66
N GLY A 187 6.21 17.27 8.58
CA GLY A 187 5.86 16.13 9.42
C GLY A 187 6.13 14.76 8.76
N LEU A 188 5.81 13.71 9.48
CA LEU A 188 6.03 12.32 9.05
C LEU A 188 4.74 11.73 8.47
N GLY A 189 4.73 11.47 7.18
CA GLY A 189 3.63 10.76 6.51
C GLY A 189 3.54 9.30 6.98
N LEU A 190 2.31 8.81 7.14
CA LEU A 190 2.00 7.49 7.68
C LEU A 190 1.20 6.62 6.69
N PRO A 191 1.67 6.39 5.44
CA PRO A 191 0.89 5.67 4.44
C PRO A 191 0.51 4.24 4.89
N ASP A 192 1.47 3.45 5.33
CA ASP A 192 1.24 2.07 5.73
C ASP A 192 0.43 1.95 7.03
N PRO A 193 0.71 2.74 8.08
CA PRO A 193 -0.14 2.79 9.26
C PRO A 193 -1.60 3.16 8.96
N VAL A 194 -1.85 4.11 8.06
CA VAL A 194 -3.21 4.49 7.64
C VAL A 194 -3.92 3.32 6.95
N ALA A 195 -3.26 2.62 6.03
CA ALA A 195 -3.86 1.45 5.38
C ALA A 195 -4.13 0.31 6.38
N MET A 196 -3.23 0.10 7.35
CA MET A 196 -3.45 -0.86 8.43
C MET A 196 -4.63 -0.45 9.33
N ALA A 197 -4.78 0.84 9.63
CA ALA A 197 -5.93 1.34 10.40
C ALA A 197 -7.25 1.10 9.65
N VAL A 198 -7.29 1.36 8.33
CA VAL A 198 -8.45 1.06 7.48
C VAL A 198 -8.81 -0.43 7.50
N ALA A 199 -7.82 -1.31 7.60
CA ALA A 199 -8.04 -2.75 7.67
C ALA A 199 -8.52 -3.26 9.05
N LEU A 200 -8.14 -2.58 10.14
CA LEU A 200 -8.29 -3.06 11.51
C LEU A 200 -9.34 -2.32 12.34
N VAL A 201 -9.62 -1.05 11.99
CA VAL A 201 -10.49 -0.17 12.80
C VAL A 201 -11.73 0.18 11.98
N GLU A 202 -12.87 -0.37 12.35
CA GLU A 202 -14.12 -0.27 11.59
C GLU A 202 -14.56 1.18 11.37
N ASP A 203 -14.44 2.03 12.38
CA ASP A 203 -14.94 3.42 12.37
C ASP A 203 -13.93 4.42 11.77
N VAL A 204 -12.75 3.99 11.34
CA VAL A 204 -11.75 4.91 10.80
C VAL A 204 -12.13 5.47 9.43
N VAL A 205 -12.89 4.72 8.63
CA VAL A 205 -13.31 5.14 7.29
C VAL A 205 -14.59 5.97 7.37
N LYS A 206 -14.50 7.26 7.09
CA LYS A 206 -15.64 8.17 7.04
C LYS A 206 -16.35 8.18 5.71
N ARG A 207 -15.61 8.06 4.62
CA ARG A 207 -16.19 8.05 3.27
C ARG A 207 -15.43 7.10 2.35
N VAL A 208 -16.19 6.15 1.79
CA VAL A 208 -15.73 5.20 0.78
C VAL A 208 -16.80 5.05 -0.30
N SER A 209 -16.39 4.88 -1.55
CA SER A 209 -17.31 4.57 -2.65
C SER A 209 -16.63 3.72 -3.71
N LYS A 210 -17.43 2.95 -4.45
CA LYS A 210 -16.95 2.02 -5.47
C LYS A 210 -16.91 2.71 -6.83
N HIS A 211 -15.76 2.65 -7.49
CA HIS A 211 -15.48 3.29 -8.77
C HIS A 211 -14.85 2.30 -9.75
N ASN A 212 -14.93 2.63 -11.02
CA ASN A 212 -14.10 2.02 -12.03
C ASN A 212 -12.70 2.65 -11.96
N VAL A 213 -11.69 1.81 -11.74
CA VAL A 213 -10.30 2.24 -11.57
C VAL A 213 -9.41 1.48 -12.52
N LYS A 214 -8.55 2.21 -13.23
CA LYS A 214 -7.55 1.67 -14.17
C LYS A 214 -6.16 2.19 -13.86
N ILE A 215 -5.16 1.38 -14.21
CA ILE A 215 -3.75 1.73 -14.15
C ILE A 215 -3.25 2.05 -15.55
N VAL A 216 -2.55 3.15 -15.72
CA VAL A 216 -1.91 3.52 -16.99
C VAL A 216 -0.62 2.73 -17.16
N LEU A 217 -0.52 1.94 -18.23
CA LEU A 217 0.61 1.02 -18.45
C LEU A 217 1.70 1.60 -19.36
N ASP A 218 1.46 2.72 -20.03
CA ASP A 218 2.42 3.31 -20.95
C ASP A 218 2.42 4.85 -20.92
N GLY A 219 3.31 5.44 -21.74
CA GLY A 219 3.43 6.88 -21.89
C GLY A 219 3.92 7.62 -20.64
N PRO A 220 3.82 8.96 -20.62
CA PRO A 220 4.34 9.80 -19.53
C PRO A 220 3.56 9.66 -18.22
N SER A 221 2.35 9.12 -18.27
CA SER A 221 1.49 8.87 -17.10
C SER A 221 1.56 7.44 -16.60
N ARG A 222 2.52 6.63 -17.08
CA ARG A 222 2.67 5.23 -16.64
C ARG A 222 2.70 5.12 -15.13
N GLY A 223 1.88 4.22 -14.57
CA GLY A 223 1.68 4.03 -13.13
C GLY A 223 0.62 4.96 -12.52
N MET A 224 0.01 5.87 -13.33
CA MET A 224 -1.10 6.68 -12.86
C MET A 224 -2.32 5.80 -12.58
N THR A 225 -3.03 6.12 -11.51
CA THR A 225 -4.31 5.54 -11.13
C THR A 225 -5.43 6.44 -11.64
N ILE A 226 -6.21 5.98 -12.60
CA ILE A 226 -7.36 6.71 -13.12
C ILE A 226 -8.61 6.21 -12.38
N VAL A 227 -9.29 7.12 -11.67
CA VAL A 227 -10.55 6.85 -10.97
C VAL A 227 -11.69 7.57 -11.66
N ASP A 228 -12.67 6.84 -12.17
CA ASP A 228 -13.88 7.42 -12.75
C ASP A 228 -14.83 7.89 -11.64
N GLN A 229 -14.57 9.08 -11.12
CA GLN A 229 -15.31 9.66 -10.01
C GLN A 229 -16.74 10.09 -10.41
N LEU A 230 -16.94 10.46 -11.67
CA LEU A 230 -18.22 10.97 -12.20
C LEU A 230 -18.99 9.90 -12.98
N HIS A 231 -18.46 8.68 -13.07
CA HIS A 231 -19.05 7.58 -13.81
C HIS A 231 -19.28 7.89 -15.31
N VAL A 232 -18.40 8.70 -15.89
CA VAL A 232 -18.48 9.07 -17.31
C VAL A 232 -18.15 7.91 -18.24
N GLY A 233 -17.31 6.98 -17.78
CA GLY A 233 -16.98 5.76 -18.53
C GLY A 233 -18.12 4.75 -18.62
N GLU A 234 -19.18 4.90 -17.80
CA GLU A 234 -20.36 4.03 -17.84
C GLU A 234 -21.37 4.48 -18.90
N ASN A 235 -21.17 5.64 -19.51
CA ASN A 235 -22.08 6.23 -20.50
C ASN A 235 -21.62 5.92 -21.93
N GLU A 236 -22.57 5.55 -22.83
CA GLU A 236 -22.30 5.57 -24.25
C GLU A 236 -22.03 7.01 -24.73
N PRO A 237 -21.08 7.24 -25.60
CA PRO A 237 -20.22 6.31 -26.35
C PRO A 237 -18.89 5.96 -25.66
N ASN A 238 -18.68 6.30 -24.40
CA ASN A 238 -17.37 6.20 -23.74
C ASN A 238 -16.98 4.77 -23.36
N ILE A 239 -17.96 3.86 -23.25
CA ILE A 239 -17.74 2.48 -22.79
C ILE A 239 -16.72 1.75 -23.66
N ASP A 240 -16.87 1.82 -24.98
CA ASP A 240 -16.04 1.05 -25.92
C ASP A 240 -14.61 1.62 -26.08
N GLU A 241 -14.44 2.93 -25.85
CA GLU A 241 -13.14 3.59 -26.04
C GLU A 241 -12.26 3.55 -24.78
N TRP A 242 -12.88 3.66 -23.60
CA TRP A 242 -12.15 3.92 -22.37
C TRP A 242 -12.19 2.77 -21.36
N TRP A 243 -13.28 1.99 -21.34
CA TRP A 243 -13.52 0.97 -20.33
C TRP A 243 -13.94 -0.34 -20.95
N SER A 244 -13.22 -1.41 -20.65
CA SER A 244 -13.58 -2.76 -21.07
C SER A 244 -14.74 -3.37 -20.24
N SER A 245 -15.17 -2.68 -19.19
CA SER A 245 -16.24 -3.10 -18.29
C SER A 245 -16.90 -1.88 -17.67
N THR A 246 -18.22 -1.94 -17.49
CA THR A 246 -19.00 -0.95 -16.74
C THR A 246 -19.03 -1.25 -15.23
N GLU A 247 -18.44 -2.37 -14.82
CA GLU A 247 -18.43 -2.77 -13.42
C GLU A 247 -17.40 -1.95 -12.65
N ARG A 248 -17.86 -1.34 -11.56
CA ARG A 248 -17.00 -0.65 -10.61
C ARG A 248 -16.22 -1.71 -9.84
N ASN A 249 -14.91 -1.67 -9.95
CA ASN A 249 -14.02 -2.72 -9.44
C ASN A 249 -13.43 -2.41 -8.07
N ILE A 250 -13.19 -1.15 -7.74
CA ILE A 250 -12.42 -0.75 -6.55
C ILE A 250 -13.23 0.16 -5.63
N LYS A 251 -13.24 -0.13 -4.34
CA LYS A 251 -13.63 0.82 -3.30
C LYS A 251 -12.48 1.81 -3.10
N VAL A 252 -12.74 3.09 -3.30
CA VAL A 252 -11.78 4.15 -3.04
C VAL A 252 -12.12 4.78 -1.69
N CYS A 253 -11.17 4.75 -0.76
CA CYS A 253 -11.27 5.43 0.52
C CYS A 253 -10.95 6.91 0.29
N TRP A 254 -11.92 7.80 0.59
CA TRP A 254 -11.80 9.24 0.35
C TRP A 254 -11.53 10.05 1.60
N GLU A 255 -11.92 9.52 2.75
CA GLU A 255 -11.85 10.24 4.01
C GLU A 255 -11.75 9.27 5.18
N ILE A 256 -10.87 9.59 6.10
CA ILE A 256 -10.63 8.83 7.33
C ILE A 256 -10.78 9.74 8.56
N ASP A 257 -11.01 9.14 9.72
CA ASP A 257 -10.99 9.84 11.00
C ASP A 257 -9.56 9.95 11.52
N LEU A 258 -8.95 11.10 11.33
CA LEU A 258 -7.59 11.35 11.80
C LEU A 258 -7.46 11.25 13.32
N SER A 259 -8.54 11.53 14.07
CA SER A 259 -8.52 11.41 15.52
C SER A 259 -8.34 9.97 16.03
N LEU A 260 -8.52 8.98 15.16
CA LEU A 260 -8.26 7.56 15.44
C LEU A 260 -6.86 7.11 15.00
N ILE A 261 -6.14 7.95 14.26
CA ILE A 261 -4.77 7.70 13.76
C ILE A 261 -3.74 8.46 14.61
N HIS A 262 -4.05 9.72 14.94
CA HIS A 262 -3.20 10.59 15.75
C HIS A 262 -3.37 10.28 17.24
N ILE A 263 -2.30 10.48 17.96
CA ILE A 263 -2.20 10.20 19.41
C ILE A 263 -2.70 11.40 20.21
#